data_2c54fe0f97a1409b292e43836f4698ec
#
_entry.id   2c54fe0f97a1409b292e43836f4698ec
#
_cell.length_a   1.000
_cell.length_b   1.000
_cell.length_c   1.000
_cell.angle_alpha   90.00
_cell.angle_beta   90.00
_cell.angle_gamma   90.00
#
_symmetry.space_group_name_H-M   'P 1'
#
loop_
_entity.id
_entity.type
_entity.pdbx_description
1 polymer ?
#
loop_
_entity_poly.entity_id
_entity_poly.type
_entity_poly.pdbx_seq_one_letter_code
_entity_poly.pdbx_strand_id
1 'polypeptide(L)'
;MTQSTSGPQGLLRGVPLFADCNDDELAQIATLTRARHADDGTVLVTEGEPGTDFYVIVDGHAAVSVDGGVVAELGPGSFFGEMALLDGGERVATVTAVGPLELLTLARDDFNRMLEVAMPAIAPKLLNVVGRRVREQERREGRGTPFGI
;
A
#
# COMPACT_ATOMS: atom_id res chain seq x y z
N MET A 1 22.96 15.87 -8.20
CA MET A 1 22.67 15.29 -8.32
C MET A 1 21.94 14.74 -7.99
N THR A 2 21.61 14.88 -7.72
CA THR A 2 21.15 14.27 -7.36
C THR A 2 20.72 13.26 -7.56
N GLN A 3 20.82 12.85 -7.68
CA GLN A 3 20.35 11.82 -7.84
C GLN A 3 20.40 10.67 -7.08
N SER A 4 20.90 10.41 -6.13
CA SER A 4 20.87 9.34 -5.20
C SER A 4 19.49 8.95 -4.78
N THR A 5 18.56 9.84 -4.97
CA THR A 5 17.16 9.57 -4.66
C THR A 5 16.39 9.08 -5.87
N SER A 6 17.05 8.94 -6.99
CA SER A 6 16.41 8.35 -8.14
C SER A 6 16.33 6.84 -7.95
N GLY A 7 15.35 6.21 -8.53
CA GLY A 7 15.15 4.78 -8.44
C GLY A 7 14.41 4.37 -7.18
N PRO A 8 13.99 3.10 -7.14
CA PRO A 8 13.11 2.61 -6.06
C PRO A 8 13.72 2.72 -4.67
N GLN A 9 15.03 2.47 -4.52
CA GLN A 9 15.64 2.50 -3.20
C GLN A 9 15.56 3.90 -2.58
N GLY A 10 15.82 4.93 -3.38
CA GLY A 10 15.70 6.30 -2.89
C GLY A 10 14.27 6.66 -2.52
N LEU A 11 13.31 6.19 -3.32
CA LEU A 11 11.90 6.44 -3.03
C LEU A 11 11.45 5.73 -1.77
N LEU A 12 11.88 4.49 -1.56
CA LEU A 12 11.52 3.71 -0.38
C LEU A 12 11.99 4.36 0.90
N ARG A 13 13.15 5.00 0.87
CA ARG A 13 13.71 5.60 2.07
C ARG A 13 12.80 6.65 2.67
N GLY A 14 12.02 7.32 1.85
CA GLY A 14 11.08 8.34 2.32
C GLY A 14 9.71 7.81 2.73
N VAL A 15 9.48 6.51 2.64
CA VAL A 15 8.18 5.91 2.97
C VAL A 15 8.21 5.47 4.44
N PRO A 16 7.25 5.92 5.26
CA PRO A 16 7.25 5.58 6.70
C PRO A 16 7.28 4.08 6.99
N LEU A 17 6.65 3.26 6.14
CA LEU A 17 6.65 1.81 6.31
C LEU A 17 8.07 1.24 6.38
N PHE A 18 9.01 1.85 5.66
CA PHE A 18 10.38 1.38 5.54
C PHE A 18 11.38 2.20 6.35
N ALA A 19 10.88 3.05 7.26
CA ALA A 19 11.74 3.98 7.98
C ALA A 19 12.79 3.28 8.86
N ASP A 20 12.47 2.08 9.34
CA ASP A 20 13.39 1.34 10.21
C ASP A 20 14.23 0.31 9.46
N CYS A 21 14.10 0.26 8.14
CA CYS A 21 14.90 -0.66 7.33
C CYS A 21 16.32 -0.10 7.16
N ASN A 22 17.31 -0.99 7.20
CA ASN A 22 18.68 -0.60 6.91
C ASN A 22 18.90 -0.59 5.39
N ASP A 23 20.10 -0.15 4.99
CA ASP A 23 20.40 0.01 3.56
C ASP A 23 20.35 -1.31 2.80
N ASP A 24 20.80 -2.41 3.39
CA ASP A 24 20.74 -3.71 2.74
C ASP A 24 19.30 -4.16 2.53
N GLU A 25 18.45 -3.96 3.54
CA GLU A 25 17.04 -4.30 3.44
C GLU A 25 16.36 -3.47 2.36
N LEU A 26 16.63 -2.17 2.34
CA LEU A 26 16.05 -1.29 1.31
C LEU A 26 16.51 -1.68 -0.09
N ALA A 27 17.77 -2.05 -0.24
CA ALA A 27 18.28 -2.47 -1.54
C ALA A 27 17.58 -3.73 -2.02
N GLN A 28 17.37 -4.69 -1.15
CA GLN A 28 16.66 -5.92 -1.51
C GLN A 28 15.20 -5.65 -1.84
N ILE A 29 14.52 -4.83 -1.05
CA ILE A 29 13.13 -4.50 -1.30
C ILE A 29 12.99 -3.75 -2.62
N ALA A 30 13.94 -2.87 -2.93
CA ALA A 30 13.91 -2.11 -4.17
C ALA A 30 13.90 -3.03 -5.40
N THR A 31 14.61 -4.16 -5.33
CA THR A 31 14.64 -5.09 -6.46
C THR A 31 13.28 -5.78 -6.68
N LEU A 32 12.41 -5.75 -5.68
CA LEU A 32 11.11 -6.39 -5.76
C LEU A 32 10.02 -5.45 -6.26
N THR A 33 10.26 -4.15 -6.21
CA THR A 33 9.24 -3.16 -6.54
C THR A 33 9.29 -2.79 -8.01
N ARG A 34 8.13 -2.33 -8.52
CA ARG A 34 8.02 -1.78 -9.87
C ARG A 34 7.39 -0.40 -9.77
N ALA A 35 7.96 0.56 -10.48
CA ALA A 35 7.39 1.90 -10.52
C ALA A 35 6.17 1.89 -11.46
N ARG A 36 5.14 2.60 -11.08
CA ARG A 36 3.93 2.72 -11.88
C ARG A 36 3.39 4.12 -11.79
N HIS A 37 2.98 4.66 -12.93
CA HIS A 37 2.29 5.94 -13.02
C HIS A 37 0.81 5.68 -13.30
N ALA A 38 -0.08 6.44 -12.68
CA ALA A 38 -1.50 6.38 -12.96
C ALA A 38 -2.03 7.78 -13.17
N ASP A 39 -2.84 7.96 -14.20
CA ASP A 39 -3.48 9.23 -14.48
C ASP A 39 -4.68 9.44 -13.58
N ASP A 40 -5.12 10.69 -13.48
CA ASP A 40 -6.33 11.04 -12.73
C ASP A 40 -7.49 10.14 -13.16
N GLY A 41 -8.22 9.62 -12.18
CA GLY A 41 -9.38 8.77 -12.43
C GLY A 41 -9.08 7.30 -12.64
N THR A 42 -7.80 6.91 -12.69
CA THR A 42 -7.44 5.50 -12.86
C THR A 42 -7.86 4.71 -11.61
N VAL A 43 -8.58 3.61 -11.82
CA VAL A 43 -8.96 2.69 -10.75
C VAL A 43 -7.82 1.69 -10.58
N LEU A 44 -7.22 1.67 -9.40
CA LEU A 44 -6.06 0.80 -9.13
C LEU A 44 -6.50 -0.56 -8.62
N VAL A 45 -7.45 -0.58 -7.72
CA VAL A 45 -8.05 -1.81 -7.19
C VAL A 45 -9.55 -1.60 -7.12
N THR A 46 -10.30 -2.67 -7.33
CA THR A 46 -11.76 -2.63 -7.39
C THR A 46 -12.36 -3.52 -6.31
N GLU A 47 -13.30 -2.96 -5.58
CA GLU A 47 -14.04 -3.67 -4.54
C GLU A 47 -14.66 -4.96 -5.11
N GLY A 48 -14.49 -6.06 -4.39
CA GLY A 48 -15.02 -7.36 -4.79
C GLY A 48 -14.12 -8.18 -5.69
N GLU A 49 -13.07 -7.59 -6.27
CA GLU A 49 -12.16 -8.34 -7.13
C GLU A 49 -11.03 -8.97 -6.32
N PRO A 50 -10.44 -10.07 -6.81
CA PRO A 50 -9.31 -10.67 -6.12
C PRO A 50 -8.13 -9.72 -6.07
N GLY A 51 -7.41 -9.72 -4.95
CA GLY A 51 -6.23 -8.87 -4.80
C GLY A 51 -4.96 -9.63 -5.14
N THR A 52 -4.12 -9.04 -5.99
CA THR A 52 -2.87 -9.67 -6.40
C THR A 52 -1.65 -8.79 -6.14
N ASP A 53 -1.84 -7.50 -5.89
CA ASP A 53 -0.73 -6.55 -5.75
C ASP A 53 -0.85 -5.71 -4.51
N PHE A 54 0.29 -5.29 -4.01
CA PHE A 54 0.44 -4.35 -2.92
C PHE A 54 0.98 -3.04 -3.51
N TYR A 55 0.51 -1.90 -3.00
CA TYR A 55 0.84 -0.60 -3.57
C TYR A 55 1.35 0.35 -2.48
N VAL A 56 2.36 1.15 -2.83
CA VAL A 56 2.86 2.23 -1.98
C VAL A 56 2.77 3.51 -2.80
N ILE A 57 2.15 4.54 -2.23
CA ILE A 57 2.04 5.84 -2.89
C ILE A 57 3.32 6.63 -2.63
N VAL A 58 3.99 7.02 -3.70
CA VAL A 58 5.20 7.83 -3.63
C VAL A 58 4.85 9.30 -3.74
N ASP A 59 3.94 9.64 -4.66
CA ASP A 59 3.53 11.02 -4.89
C ASP A 59 2.10 11.01 -5.40
N GLY A 60 1.34 12.05 -5.05
CA GLY A 60 -0.06 12.17 -5.45
C GLY A 60 -1.01 11.61 -4.41
N HIS A 61 -2.27 11.53 -4.78
CA HIS A 61 -3.35 11.14 -3.86
C HIS A 61 -4.29 10.16 -4.52
N ALA A 62 -4.96 9.36 -3.68
CA ALA A 62 -5.97 8.40 -4.15
C ALA A 62 -7.15 8.43 -3.19
N ALA A 63 -8.36 8.21 -3.74
CA ALA A 63 -9.58 8.13 -2.95
C ALA A 63 -9.94 6.67 -2.74
N VAL A 64 -10.33 6.35 -1.51
CA VAL A 64 -10.80 5.02 -1.15
C VAL A 64 -12.32 5.09 -1.04
N SER A 65 -13.02 4.22 -1.77
CA SER A 65 -14.47 4.21 -1.73
C SER A 65 -15.00 2.80 -1.44
N VAL A 66 -16.14 2.77 -0.76
CA VAL A 66 -16.86 1.53 -0.46
C VAL A 66 -18.32 1.80 -0.82
N ASP A 67 -18.90 0.91 -1.63
CA ASP A 67 -20.29 1.03 -2.08
C ASP A 67 -20.56 2.39 -2.74
N GLY A 68 -19.57 2.91 -3.46
CA GLY A 68 -19.70 4.16 -4.20
C GLY A 68 -19.45 5.42 -3.40
N GLY A 69 -19.25 5.32 -2.09
CA GLY A 69 -19.00 6.49 -1.25
C GLY A 69 -17.55 6.58 -0.82
N VAL A 70 -16.97 7.76 -0.93
CA VAL A 70 -15.57 7.97 -0.50
C VAL A 70 -15.51 7.93 1.02
N VAL A 71 -14.65 7.05 1.54
CA VAL A 71 -14.49 6.87 2.98
C VAL A 71 -13.12 7.31 3.49
N ALA A 72 -12.16 7.49 2.60
CA ALA A 72 -10.82 7.91 3.00
C ALA A 72 -10.05 8.45 1.80
N GLU A 73 -8.97 9.15 2.09
CA GLU A 73 -8.04 9.62 1.08
C GLU A 73 -6.64 9.22 1.50
N LEU A 74 -5.83 8.76 0.54
CA LEU A 74 -4.47 8.33 0.80
C LEU A 74 -3.52 9.27 0.08
N GLY A 75 -2.41 9.60 0.73
CA GLY A 75 -1.40 10.48 0.16
C GLY A 75 -0.02 9.83 0.17
N PRO A 76 1.01 10.63 -0.12
CA PRO A 76 2.38 10.10 -0.18
C PRO A 76 2.76 9.38 1.11
N GLY A 77 3.39 8.22 0.97
CA GLY A 77 3.78 7.37 2.07
C GLY A 77 2.73 6.36 2.49
N SER A 78 1.50 6.49 2.01
CA SER A 78 0.44 5.52 2.31
C SER A 78 0.62 4.26 1.48
N PHE A 79 0.09 3.15 1.99
CA PHE A 79 0.06 1.91 1.23
C PHE A 79 -1.34 1.31 1.26
N PHE A 80 -1.62 0.43 0.31
CA PHE A 80 -2.91 -0.26 0.26
C PHE A 80 -2.75 -1.59 -0.46
N GLY A 81 -3.75 -2.47 -0.28
CA GLY A 81 -3.76 -3.78 -0.91
C GLY A 81 -3.26 -4.90 -0.02
N GLU A 82 -2.81 -4.58 1.19
CA GLU A 82 -2.16 -5.55 2.07
C GLU A 82 -3.12 -6.65 2.55
N MET A 83 -4.37 -6.31 2.83
CA MET A 83 -5.29 -7.28 3.43
C MET A 83 -5.62 -8.42 2.47
N ALA A 84 -5.86 -8.10 1.21
CA ALA A 84 -6.15 -9.14 0.22
C ALA A 84 -4.96 -10.08 0.06
N LEU A 85 -3.75 -9.58 0.22
CA LEU A 85 -2.54 -10.41 0.13
C LEU A 85 -2.32 -11.23 1.40
N LEU A 86 -2.65 -10.67 2.56
CA LEU A 86 -2.44 -11.35 3.83
C LEU A 86 -3.43 -12.48 4.04
N ASP A 87 -4.69 -12.29 3.66
CA ASP A 87 -5.72 -13.30 3.87
C ASP A 87 -6.18 -14.00 2.59
N GLY A 88 -5.66 -13.58 1.43
CA GLY A 88 -6.01 -14.20 0.16
C GLY A 88 -7.41 -13.87 -0.33
N GLY A 89 -8.05 -12.85 0.24
CA GLY A 89 -9.43 -12.52 -0.06
C GLY A 89 -9.58 -11.51 -1.17
N GLU A 90 -10.81 -11.00 -1.26
CA GLU A 90 -11.18 -9.99 -2.24
C GLU A 90 -10.87 -8.59 -1.72
N ARG A 91 -10.74 -7.65 -2.64
CA ARG A 91 -10.60 -6.25 -2.27
C ARG A 91 -11.86 -5.77 -1.56
N VAL A 92 -11.68 -5.06 -0.45
CA VAL A 92 -12.81 -4.57 0.34
C VAL A 92 -13.16 -3.13 0.02
N ALA A 93 -12.43 -2.50 -0.88
CA ALA A 93 -12.65 -1.12 -1.27
C ALA A 93 -12.10 -0.90 -2.68
N THR A 94 -12.55 0.18 -3.30
CA THR A 94 -12.03 0.65 -4.58
C THR A 94 -11.08 1.81 -4.31
N VAL A 95 -9.91 1.81 -4.96
CA VAL A 95 -8.95 2.90 -4.84
C VAL A 95 -8.74 3.52 -6.20
N THR A 96 -9.00 4.83 -6.29
CA THR A 96 -8.97 5.57 -7.54
C THR A 96 -8.01 6.76 -7.42
N ALA A 97 -7.18 6.97 -8.43
CA ALA A 97 -6.26 8.09 -8.45
C ALA A 97 -7.02 9.42 -8.51
N VAL A 98 -6.61 10.37 -7.68
CA VAL A 98 -7.13 11.74 -7.70
C VAL A 98 -5.96 12.63 -8.12
N GLY A 99 -5.95 13.00 -9.38
CA GLY A 99 -4.78 13.61 -10.00
C GLY A 99 -3.73 12.57 -10.37
N PRO A 100 -2.61 13.01 -10.93
CA PRO A 100 -1.53 12.08 -11.27
C PRO A 100 -0.99 11.39 -10.04
N LEU A 101 -0.66 10.11 -10.17
CA LEU A 101 -0.27 9.29 -9.04
C LEU A 101 0.98 8.49 -9.40
N GLU A 102 1.98 8.52 -8.52
CA GLU A 102 3.20 7.73 -8.68
C GLU A 102 3.23 6.67 -7.60
N LEU A 103 3.42 5.42 -8.01
CA LEU A 103 3.31 4.26 -7.13
C LEU A 103 4.52 3.36 -7.26
N LEU A 104 4.77 2.61 -6.20
CA LEU A 104 5.60 1.41 -6.27
C LEU A 104 4.67 0.24 -6.01
N THR A 105 4.81 -0.82 -6.80
CA THR A 105 3.95 -1.99 -6.69
C THR A 105 4.77 -3.24 -6.41
N LEU A 106 4.18 -4.17 -5.65
CA LEU A 106 4.75 -5.49 -5.42
C LEU A 106 3.66 -6.52 -5.67
N ALA A 107 3.97 -7.51 -6.52
CA ALA A 107 3.09 -8.65 -6.69
C ALA A 107 3.08 -9.47 -5.39
N ARG A 108 2.13 -10.40 -5.26
CA ARG A 108 1.97 -11.22 -4.05
C ARG A 108 3.27 -11.87 -3.59
N ASP A 109 3.98 -12.52 -4.52
CA ASP A 109 5.22 -13.22 -4.15
C ASP A 109 6.29 -12.24 -3.70
N ASP A 110 6.36 -11.09 -4.34
CA ASP A 110 7.33 -10.06 -3.98
C ASP A 110 6.98 -9.42 -2.63
N PHE A 111 5.70 -9.26 -2.35
CA PHE A 111 5.25 -8.77 -1.06
C PHE A 111 5.67 -9.74 0.05
N ASN A 112 5.48 -11.04 -0.18
CA ASN A 112 5.88 -12.06 0.78
C ASN A 112 7.40 -12.05 0.98
N ARG A 113 8.15 -11.87 -0.09
CA ARG A 113 9.60 -11.79 -0.01
C ARG A 113 10.05 -10.56 0.78
N MET A 114 9.35 -9.44 0.59
CA MET A 114 9.63 -8.22 1.36
C MET A 114 9.47 -8.49 2.85
N LEU A 115 8.41 -9.20 3.24
CA LEU A 115 8.20 -9.55 4.63
C LEU A 115 9.32 -10.43 5.17
N GLU A 116 9.78 -11.40 4.37
CA GLU A 116 10.88 -12.27 4.77
C GLU A 116 12.16 -11.49 5.01
N VAL A 117 12.43 -10.51 4.13
CA VAL A 117 13.67 -9.74 4.19
C VAL A 117 13.69 -8.80 5.39
N ALA A 118 12.58 -8.17 5.71
CA ALA A 118 12.59 -7.04 6.62
C ALA A 118 11.46 -7.08 7.66
N MET A 119 10.98 -8.26 8.03
CA MET A 119 9.85 -8.40 8.95
C MET A 119 10.05 -7.63 10.27
N PRO A 120 11.22 -7.70 10.94
CA PRO A 120 11.35 -6.99 12.23
C PRO A 120 11.20 -5.47 12.09
N ALA A 121 11.61 -4.91 10.96
CA ALA A 121 11.51 -3.46 10.73
C ALA A 121 10.12 -3.05 10.27
N ILE A 122 9.44 -3.90 9.49
CA ILE A 122 8.19 -3.55 8.83
C ILE A 122 6.96 -3.92 9.64
N ALA A 123 7.00 -5.06 10.34
CA ALA A 123 5.81 -5.61 10.98
C ALA A 123 5.10 -4.65 11.94
N PRO A 124 5.80 -3.95 12.82
CA PRO A 124 5.09 -3.04 13.74
C PRO A 124 4.32 -1.95 13.02
N LYS A 125 4.90 -1.40 11.94
CA LYS A 125 4.25 -0.34 11.19
C LYS A 125 3.09 -0.86 10.37
N LEU A 126 3.26 -2.03 9.78
CA LEU A 126 2.20 -2.67 8.99
C LEU A 126 1.01 -3.01 9.89
N LEU A 127 1.27 -3.63 11.03
CA LEU A 127 0.20 -4.02 11.95
C LEU A 127 -0.52 -2.80 12.51
N ASN A 128 0.19 -1.72 12.76
CA ASN A 128 -0.41 -0.52 13.29
C ASN A 128 -1.44 0.07 12.30
N VAL A 129 -1.10 0.14 11.03
CA VAL A 129 -2.01 0.65 10.00
C VAL A 129 -3.18 -0.30 9.80
N VAL A 130 -2.91 -1.60 9.70
CA VAL A 130 -3.95 -2.61 9.52
C VAL A 130 -4.92 -2.57 10.70
N GLY A 131 -4.41 -2.47 11.92
CA GLY A 131 -5.27 -2.39 13.10
C GLY A 131 -6.19 -1.17 13.06
N ARG A 132 -5.68 -0.02 12.64
CA ARG A 132 -6.53 1.16 12.51
C ARG A 132 -7.61 0.98 11.45
N ARG A 133 -7.26 0.38 10.32
CA ARG A 133 -8.21 0.13 9.23
C ARG A 133 -9.33 -0.82 9.66
N VAL A 134 -8.98 -1.86 10.41
CA VAL A 134 -9.97 -2.79 10.93
C VAL A 134 -10.93 -2.06 11.87
N ARG A 135 -10.41 -1.26 12.81
CA ARG A 135 -11.26 -0.54 13.75
C ARG A 135 -12.18 0.44 13.05
N GLU A 136 -11.69 1.11 12.01
CA GLU A 136 -12.53 2.06 11.26
C GLU A 136 -13.64 1.34 10.49
N GLN A 137 -13.32 0.17 9.92
CA GLN A 137 -14.33 -0.63 9.25
C GLN A 137 -15.41 -1.09 10.21
N GLU A 138 -15.02 -1.53 11.40
CA GLU A 138 -15.98 -1.95 12.42
C GLU A 138 -16.91 -0.82 12.80
N ARG A 139 -16.36 0.38 12.99
CA ARG A 139 -17.16 1.54 13.33
C ARG A 139 -18.15 1.89 12.23
N ARG A 140 -17.70 1.89 10.98
CA ARG A 140 -18.55 2.24 9.84
C ARG A 140 -19.71 1.28 9.68
N GLU A 141 -19.43 -0.01 9.82
CA GLU A 141 -20.42 -1.04 9.56
C GLU A 141 -21.26 -1.35 10.79
N GLY A 142 -20.74 -1.06 11.98
CA GLY A 142 -21.43 -1.39 13.20
C GLY A 142 -21.54 -2.86 13.48
N ARG A 143 -20.65 -3.68 12.90
CA ARG A 143 -20.75 -5.13 13.00
C ARG A 143 -19.48 -5.81 13.44
N GLY A 144 -18.41 -5.11 13.59
CA GLY A 144 -17.16 -5.72 13.94
C GLY A 144 -16.59 -6.64 12.86
N THR A 145 -16.95 -6.44 11.59
CA THR A 145 -16.38 -7.21 10.49
C THR A 145 -15.01 -6.62 10.13
N PRO A 146 -13.94 -7.40 10.25
CA PRO A 146 -12.61 -6.86 10.00
C PRO A 146 -12.27 -6.87 8.51
N PHE A 147 -11.98 -5.69 7.98
CA PHE A 147 -11.50 -5.50 6.63
C PHE A 147 -10.31 -4.56 6.63
N GLY A 148 -9.51 -4.65 5.56
CA GLY A 148 -8.51 -3.64 5.24
C GLY A 148 -8.75 -3.14 3.83
N ILE A 149 -7.78 -2.54 3.24
CA ILE A 149 -7.88 -2.04 1.88
C ILE A 149 -7.14 -2.94 0.89
#